data_b8bbf1d10147b226b63ea475e30dd4e6
#
_entry.id   b8bbf1d10147b226b63ea475e30dd4e6
#
_cell.length_a   1.000
_cell.length_b   1.000
_cell.length_c   1.000
_cell.angle_alpha   90.00
_cell.angle_beta   90.00
_cell.angle_gamma   90.00
#
_symmetry.space_group_name_H-M   'P 1'
#
loop_
_entity.id
_entity.type
_entity.pdbx_description
1 polymer ?
#
loop_
_entity_poly.entity_id
_entity_poly.type
_entity_poly.pdbx_seq_one_letter_code
_entity_poly.pdbx_strand_id
1 'polypeptide(L)'
;YLDSAASAQKPNQVIDAESAFYRHGYAAVHRGIHTLSAQATESMENVRKQASRFINARSAEELVFVRGTTEGINLVAYSWGTENIRAGDNIIISEMEHHANIVPWQMLCERKGAELRVIPLHPDGTQRLETLAALFEDRTRLLAITSHYYTSPSPRAKGE
;
A
#
# COMPACT_ATOMS: atom_id res chain seq x y z
N TYR A 1 -21.23 -14.88 0.30
CA TYR A 1 -19.82 -14.64 0.66
C TYR A 1 -19.70 -13.33 1.43
N LEU A 2 -19.19 -13.38 2.65
CA LEU A 2 -19.16 -12.24 3.59
C LEU A 2 -17.75 -11.85 4.04
N ASP A 3 -16.72 -12.41 3.41
CA ASP A 3 -15.31 -12.21 3.81
C ASP A 3 -14.50 -11.46 2.74
N SER A 4 -15.08 -10.40 2.18
CA SER A 4 -14.40 -9.55 1.19
C SER A 4 -13.18 -8.80 1.75
N ALA A 5 -13.07 -8.70 3.08
CA ALA A 5 -11.90 -8.12 3.72
C ALA A 5 -10.65 -8.99 3.51
N ALA A 6 -10.80 -10.31 3.59
CA ALA A 6 -9.70 -11.25 3.32
C ALA A 6 -9.47 -11.44 1.82
N SER A 7 -10.53 -11.60 1.03
CA SER A 7 -10.43 -11.78 -0.42
C SER A 7 -11.73 -11.42 -1.12
N ALA A 8 -11.74 -10.33 -1.85
CA ALA A 8 -12.92 -9.89 -2.60
C ALA A 8 -13.19 -10.79 -3.82
N GLN A 9 -14.48 -11.11 -4.05
CA GLN A 9 -14.93 -11.76 -5.27
C GLN A 9 -14.65 -10.86 -6.48
N LYS A 10 -14.21 -11.46 -7.57
CA LYS A 10 -13.89 -10.69 -8.79
C LYS A 10 -15.16 -10.50 -9.62
N PRO A 11 -15.43 -9.28 -10.13
CA PRO A 11 -16.49 -9.07 -11.12
C PRO A 11 -16.23 -9.87 -12.40
N ASN A 12 -17.30 -10.34 -13.05
CA ASN A 12 -17.16 -11.09 -14.30
C ASN A 12 -16.36 -10.33 -15.37
N GLN A 13 -16.53 -9.00 -15.45
CA GLN A 13 -15.77 -8.16 -16.38
C GLN A 13 -14.25 -8.28 -16.18
N VAL A 14 -13.78 -8.43 -14.94
CA VAL A 14 -12.35 -8.61 -14.64
C VAL A 14 -11.89 -10.00 -15.06
N ILE A 15 -12.67 -11.04 -14.73
CA ILE A 15 -12.37 -12.43 -15.09
C ILE A 15 -12.31 -12.60 -16.60
N ASP A 16 -13.30 -12.03 -17.32
CA ASP A 16 -13.39 -12.12 -18.77
C ASP A 16 -12.24 -11.36 -19.46
N ALA A 17 -11.90 -10.17 -18.96
CA ALA A 17 -10.77 -9.37 -19.49
C ALA A 17 -9.43 -10.09 -19.32
N GLU A 18 -9.17 -10.68 -18.15
CA GLU A 18 -7.96 -11.47 -17.90
C GLU A 18 -7.90 -12.70 -18.80
N SER A 19 -9.02 -13.43 -18.91
CA SER A 19 -9.13 -14.60 -19.77
C SER A 19 -8.92 -14.27 -21.24
N ALA A 20 -9.50 -13.16 -21.73
CA ALA A 20 -9.33 -12.69 -23.10
C ALA A 20 -7.89 -12.29 -23.38
N PHE A 21 -7.24 -11.60 -22.44
CA PHE A 21 -5.83 -11.23 -22.57
C PHE A 21 -4.94 -12.45 -22.72
N TYR A 22 -5.09 -13.47 -21.87
CA TYR A 22 -4.31 -14.71 -21.99
C TYR A 22 -4.56 -15.48 -23.29
N ARG A 23 -5.80 -15.50 -23.79
CA ARG A 23 -6.16 -16.22 -25.02
C ARG A 23 -5.69 -15.53 -26.29
N HIS A 24 -5.69 -14.19 -26.33
CA HIS A 24 -5.61 -13.44 -27.59
C HIS A 24 -4.56 -12.34 -27.62
N GLY A 25 -4.12 -11.82 -26.46
CA GLY A 25 -3.28 -10.63 -26.38
C GLY A 25 -1.99 -10.80 -25.58
N TYR A 26 -1.74 -11.97 -24.99
CA TYR A 26 -0.61 -12.17 -24.10
C TYR A 26 0.73 -12.03 -24.82
N ALA A 27 1.50 -11.05 -24.40
CA ALA A 27 2.85 -10.81 -24.88
C ALA A 27 3.69 -10.07 -23.83
N ALA A 28 5.01 -10.09 -23.99
CA ALA A 28 5.93 -9.38 -23.10
C ALA A 28 5.77 -7.86 -23.24
N VAL A 29 5.52 -7.19 -22.15
CA VAL A 29 5.46 -5.74 -22.07
C VAL A 29 6.87 -5.15 -22.14
N HIS A 30 7.05 -4.06 -22.91
CA HIS A 30 8.32 -3.33 -23.12
C HIS A 30 9.49 -4.13 -23.72
N ARG A 31 9.27 -5.36 -24.18
CA ARG A 31 10.38 -6.24 -24.64
C ARG A 31 10.24 -6.79 -26.05
N GLY A 32 9.11 -6.64 -26.70
CA GLY A 32 8.88 -7.15 -28.03
C GLY A 32 8.69 -6.03 -29.05
N ILE A 33 9.11 -6.30 -30.30
CA ILE A 33 8.95 -5.36 -31.44
C ILE A 33 7.75 -5.71 -32.32
N HIS A 34 7.00 -6.77 -31.96
CA HIS A 34 5.82 -7.23 -32.71
C HIS A 34 4.53 -6.60 -32.15
N THR A 35 3.47 -6.64 -32.96
CA THR A 35 2.17 -5.97 -32.69
C THR A 35 1.58 -6.33 -31.32
N LEU A 36 1.59 -7.62 -30.91
CA LEU A 36 1.02 -8.01 -29.62
C LEU A 36 1.77 -7.39 -28.45
N SER A 37 3.11 -7.30 -28.52
CA SER A 37 3.90 -6.67 -27.46
C SER A 37 3.65 -5.15 -27.41
N ALA A 38 3.50 -4.49 -28.54
CA ALA A 38 3.15 -3.08 -28.59
C ALA A 38 1.77 -2.83 -27.96
N GLN A 39 0.78 -3.64 -28.30
CA GLN A 39 -0.58 -3.56 -27.73
C GLN A 39 -0.62 -3.83 -26.22
N ALA A 40 0.10 -4.85 -25.75
CA ALA A 40 0.20 -5.16 -24.32
C ALA A 40 0.90 -4.02 -23.57
N THR A 41 1.94 -3.42 -24.12
CA THR A 41 2.64 -2.26 -23.56
C THR A 41 1.71 -1.05 -23.49
N GLU A 42 1.02 -0.73 -24.57
CA GLU A 42 0.07 0.38 -24.61
C GLU A 42 -1.05 0.22 -23.57
N SER A 43 -1.60 -0.99 -23.47
CA SER A 43 -2.63 -1.32 -22.48
C SER A 43 -2.13 -1.12 -21.05
N MET A 44 -0.94 -1.60 -20.71
CA MET A 44 -0.31 -1.43 -19.40
C MET A 44 -0.12 0.05 -19.06
N GLU A 45 0.45 0.83 -20.00
CA GLU A 45 0.71 2.25 -19.78
C GLU A 45 -0.58 3.07 -19.69
N ASN A 46 -1.62 2.71 -20.44
CA ASN A 46 -2.93 3.36 -20.33
C ASN A 46 -3.57 3.11 -18.95
N VAL A 47 -3.49 1.89 -18.42
CA VAL A 47 -3.97 1.58 -17.06
C VAL A 47 -3.18 2.38 -16.02
N ARG A 48 -1.86 2.47 -16.16
CA ARG A 48 -1.01 3.30 -15.27
C ARG A 48 -1.44 4.76 -15.28
N LYS A 49 -1.66 5.34 -16.45
CA LYS A 49 -2.15 6.72 -16.59
C LYS A 49 -3.55 6.93 -15.99
N GLN A 50 -4.45 5.96 -16.18
CA GLN A 50 -5.79 6.03 -15.58
C GLN A 50 -5.72 5.97 -14.05
N ALA A 51 -4.96 5.03 -13.50
CA ALA A 51 -4.79 4.88 -12.06
C ALA A 51 -4.12 6.11 -11.43
N SER A 52 -3.08 6.68 -12.08
CA SER A 52 -2.43 7.90 -11.58
C SER A 52 -3.39 9.10 -11.53
N ARG A 53 -4.26 9.26 -12.53
CA ARG A 53 -5.32 10.30 -12.51
C ARG A 53 -6.33 10.07 -11.40
N PHE A 54 -6.74 8.81 -11.20
CA PHE A 54 -7.72 8.45 -10.17
C PHE A 54 -7.23 8.78 -8.75
N ILE A 55 -5.95 8.58 -8.46
CA ILE A 55 -5.35 8.93 -7.16
C ILE A 55 -4.77 10.35 -7.12
N ASN A 56 -4.97 11.15 -8.17
CA ASN A 56 -4.44 12.51 -8.28
C ASN A 56 -2.90 12.59 -8.16
N ALA A 57 -2.20 11.61 -8.69
CA ALA A 57 -0.74 11.63 -8.77
C ALA A 57 -0.27 12.66 -9.82
N ARG A 58 0.90 13.26 -9.61
CA ARG A 58 1.46 14.28 -10.53
C ARG A 58 1.89 13.66 -11.85
N SER A 59 2.37 12.43 -11.80
CA SER A 59 2.81 11.69 -12.99
C SER A 59 2.48 10.20 -12.85
N ALA A 60 2.41 9.49 -13.98
CA ALA A 60 2.23 8.05 -13.99
C ALA A 60 3.42 7.28 -13.44
N GLU A 61 4.60 7.90 -13.37
CA GLU A 61 5.83 7.33 -12.84
C GLU A 61 5.82 7.20 -11.31
N GLU A 62 4.96 7.97 -10.63
CA GLU A 62 4.74 7.85 -9.18
C GLU A 62 3.98 6.57 -8.81
N LEU A 63 3.40 5.85 -9.80
CA LEU A 63 2.60 4.67 -9.58
C LEU A 63 3.42 3.40 -9.81
N VAL A 64 3.54 2.59 -8.77
CA VAL A 64 4.17 1.27 -8.84
C VAL A 64 3.13 0.19 -8.57
N PHE A 65 2.92 -0.71 -9.53
CA PHE A 65 2.06 -1.86 -9.33
C PHE A 65 2.78 -2.93 -8.51
N VAL A 66 2.12 -3.39 -7.46
CA VAL A 66 2.59 -4.44 -6.56
C VAL A 66 1.52 -5.50 -6.39
N ARG A 67 1.89 -6.68 -5.90
CA ARG A 67 0.96 -7.81 -5.70
C ARG A 67 0.00 -7.60 -4.53
N GLY A 68 0.29 -6.63 -3.66
CA GLY A 68 -0.55 -6.29 -2.51
C GLY A 68 0.15 -5.36 -1.54
N THR A 69 -0.57 -4.94 -0.50
CA THR A 69 -0.08 -3.99 0.51
C THR A 69 1.20 -4.45 1.20
N THR A 70 1.32 -5.74 1.51
CA THR A 70 2.53 -6.31 2.13
C THR A 70 3.77 -6.07 1.28
N GLU A 71 3.69 -6.31 -0.03
CA GLU A 71 4.80 -6.02 -0.95
C GLU A 71 5.09 -4.53 -1.03
N GLY A 72 4.05 -3.69 -1.11
CA GLY A 72 4.19 -2.24 -1.17
C GLY A 72 4.92 -1.67 0.05
N ILE A 73 4.53 -2.08 1.25
CA ILE A 73 5.17 -1.62 2.50
C ILE A 73 6.63 -2.10 2.56
N ASN A 74 6.89 -3.37 2.24
CA ASN A 74 8.26 -3.88 2.20
C ASN A 74 9.10 -3.16 1.16
N LEU A 75 8.55 -2.86 -0.02
CA LEU A 75 9.25 -2.09 -1.05
C LEU A 75 9.67 -0.71 -0.53
N VAL A 76 8.77 0.01 0.15
CA VAL A 76 9.09 1.31 0.76
C VAL A 76 10.14 1.16 1.85
N ALA A 77 10.04 0.15 2.73
CA ALA A 77 11.01 -0.08 3.79
C ALA A 77 12.41 -0.41 3.25
N TYR A 78 12.49 -1.24 2.20
CA TYR A 78 13.78 -1.63 1.60
C TYR A 78 14.40 -0.56 0.71
N SER A 79 13.60 0.24 -0.01
CA SER A 79 14.09 1.31 -0.88
C SER A 79 14.25 2.62 -0.09
N TRP A 80 13.17 3.38 0.04
CA TRP A 80 13.18 4.68 0.70
C TRP A 80 13.67 4.61 2.15
N GLY A 81 13.21 3.61 2.92
CA GLY A 81 13.58 3.46 4.32
C GLY A 81 15.08 3.22 4.50
N THR A 82 15.68 2.38 3.66
CA THR A 82 17.13 2.11 3.70
C THR A 82 17.97 3.36 3.46
N GLU A 83 17.54 4.24 2.55
CA GLU A 83 18.26 5.46 2.20
C GLU A 83 18.01 6.62 3.17
N ASN A 84 16.83 6.70 3.79
CA ASN A 84 16.40 7.89 4.53
C ASN A 84 16.36 7.73 6.04
N ILE A 85 16.33 6.49 6.56
CA ILE A 85 16.34 6.22 8.01
C ILE A 85 17.76 6.02 8.51
N ARG A 86 18.11 6.69 9.60
CA ARG A 86 19.43 6.69 10.24
C ARG A 86 19.33 6.39 11.72
N ALA A 87 20.47 6.08 12.35
CA ALA A 87 20.54 5.86 13.79
C ALA A 87 19.98 7.07 14.58
N GLY A 88 19.09 6.78 15.53
CA GLY A 88 18.41 7.77 16.36
C GLY A 88 17.21 8.45 15.70
N ASP A 89 16.85 8.13 14.45
CA ASP A 89 15.56 8.52 13.87
C ASP A 89 14.45 7.66 14.45
N ASN A 90 13.18 8.08 14.28
CA ASN A 90 12.05 7.26 14.68
C ASN A 90 11.01 7.12 13.57
N ILE A 91 10.29 6.01 13.64
CA ILE A 91 9.12 5.67 12.83
C ILE A 91 7.95 5.51 13.78
N ILE A 92 6.80 6.09 13.46
CA ILE A 92 5.58 5.99 14.26
C ILE A 92 4.59 5.07 13.54
N ILE A 93 4.03 4.11 14.28
CA ILE A 93 2.93 3.25 13.83
C ILE A 93 1.78 3.32 14.83
N SER A 94 0.62 2.76 14.51
CA SER A 94 -0.45 2.56 15.51
C SER A 94 -0.39 1.14 16.10
N GLU A 95 -0.94 0.97 17.30
CA GLU A 95 -1.05 -0.35 17.96
C GLU A 95 -2.00 -1.29 17.21
N MET A 96 -2.92 -0.76 16.41
CA MET A 96 -3.90 -1.54 15.62
C MET A 96 -3.36 -2.01 14.27
N GLU A 97 -2.10 -1.82 13.93
CA GLU A 97 -1.60 -2.17 12.60
C GLU A 97 -1.61 -3.67 12.34
N HIS A 98 -1.88 -4.02 11.08
CA HIS A 98 -1.64 -5.38 10.60
C HIS A 98 -0.12 -5.67 10.60
N HIS A 99 0.29 -6.91 10.84
CA HIS A 99 1.69 -7.32 10.86
C HIS A 99 2.49 -6.85 9.63
N ALA A 100 1.84 -6.79 8.47
CA ALA A 100 2.47 -6.26 7.25
C ALA A 100 2.92 -4.80 7.36
N ASN A 101 2.31 -4.02 8.28
CA ASN A 101 2.66 -2.63 8.57
C ASN A 101 3.33 -2.44 9.94
N ILE A 102 3.79 -3.51 10.55
CA ILE A 102 4.60 -3.50 11.78
C ILE A 102 5.99 -4.06 11.49
N VAL A 103 6.06 -5.32 11.07
CA VAL A 103 7.29 -6.09 10.96
C VAL A 103 8.34 -5.44 10.05
N PRO A 104 8.01 -4.92 8.84
CA PRO A 104 9.01 -4.27 8.00
C PRO A 104 9.69 -3.06 8.67
N TRP A 105 8.92 -2.30 9.46
CA TRP A 105 9.44 -1.13 10.19
C TRP A 105 10.28 -1.53 11.39
N GLN A 106 9.89 -2.57 12.14
CA GLN A 106 10.72 -3.15 13.21
C GLN A 106 12.08 -3.59 12.67
N MET A 107 12.09 -4.39 11.60
CA MET A 107 13.31 -4.87 10.96
C MET A 107 14.18 -3.72 10.43
N LEU A 108 13.56 -2.66 9.90
CA LEU A 108 14.28 -1.48 9.43
C LEU A 108 14.91 -0.73 10.60
N CYS A 109 14.15 -0.48 11.68
CA CYS A 109 14.63 0.20 12.88
C CYS A 109 15.81 -0.55 13.52
N GLU A 110 15.70 -1.87 13.67
CA GLU A 110 16.78 -2.72 14.19
C GLU A 110 18.07 -2.59 13.35
N ARG A 111 17.96 -2.69 12.03
CA ARG A 111 19.10 -2.58 11.12
C ARG A 111 19.77 -1.21 11.14
N LYS A 112 18.97 -0.14 11.35
CA LYS A 112 19.43 1.25 11.25
C LYS A 112 19.78 1.88 12.58
N GLY A 113 19.47 1.23 13.71
CA GLY A 113 19.57 1.82 15.03
C GLY A 113 18.56 2.95 15.25
N ALA A 114 17.39 2.85 14.61
CA ALA A 114 16.27 3.75 14.76
C ALA A 114 15.27 3.21 15.78
N GLU A 115 14.32 4.06 16.22
CA GLU A 115 13.28 3.72 17.19
C GLU A 115 11.93 3.52 16.50
N LEU A 116 11.20 2.47 16.90
CA LEU A 116 9.80 2.29 16.52
C LEU A 116 8.90 2.79 17.67
N ARG A 117 8.09 3.80 17.40
CA ARG A 117 7.13 4.37 18.36
C ARG A 117 5.72 3.96 18.01
N VAL A 118 4.90 3.74 19.02
CA VAL A 118 3.55 3.21 18.84
C VAL A 118 2.52 4.16 19.43
N ILE A 119 1.52 4.54 18.63
CA ILE A 119 0.31 5.23 19.12
C ILE A 119 -0.55 4.20 19.85
N PRO A 120 -0.77 4.35 21.17
CA PRO A 120 -1.54 3.37 21.93
C PRO A 120 -3.03 3.48 21.64
N LEU A 121 -3.81 2.49 22.10
CA LEU A 121 -5.26 2.46 22.00
C LEU A 121 -5.92 2.88 23.34
N HIS A 122 -7.11 3.39 23.23
CA HIS A 122 -8.06 3.47 24.36
C HIS A 122 -8.68 2.10 24.63
N PRO A 123 -9.26 1.87 25.82
CA PRO A 123 -9.94 0.61 26.13
C PRO A 123 -11.12 0.27 25.21
N ASP A 124 -11.69 1.26 24.54
CA ASP A 124 -12.75 1.11 23.53
C ASP A 124 -12.23 0.76 22.12
N GLY A 125 -10.90 0.63 21.95
CA GLY A 125 -10.25 0.31 20.70
C GLY A 125 -10.00 1.50 19.77
N THR A 126 -10.31 2.73 20.19
CA THR A 126 -9.96 3.93 19.42
C THR A 126 -8.49 4.32 19.63
N GLN A 127 -7.87 4.96 18.65
CA GLN A 127 -6.49 5.42 18.74
C GLN A 127 -6.39 6.66 19.65
N ARG A 128 -5.39 6.67 20.53
CA ARG A 128 -5.07 7.83 21.40
C ARG A 128 -4.34 8.90 20.60
N LEU A 129 -5.05 9.58 19.72
CA LEU A 129 -4.47 10.62 18.87
C LEU A 129 -3.92 11.82 19.66
N GLU A 130 -4.40 12.03 20.87
CA GLU A 130 -3.86 13.04 21.79
C GLU A 130 -2.40 12.79 22.17
N THR A 131 -1.93 11.55 22.09
CA THR A 131 -0.51 11.19 22.34
C THR A 131 0.38 11.45 21.14
N LEU A 132 -0.21 11.61 19.95
CA LEU A 132 0.53 11.70 18.69
C LEU A 132 1.52 12.89 18.69
N ALA A 133 1.09 14.04 19.18
CA ALA A 133 1.95 15.24 19.24
C ALA A 133 3.22 15.01 20.09
N ALA A 134 3.12 14.21 21.16
CA ALA A 134 4.25 13.87 22.01
C ALA A 134 5.19 12.81 21.39
N LEU A 135 4.69 12.04 20.42
CA LEU A 135 5.50 11.03 19.71
C LEU A 135 6.31 11.64 18.55
N PHE A 136 5.86 12.81 18.02
CA PHE A 136 6.58 13.51 16.98
C PHE A 136 7.76 14.30 17.55
N GLU A 137 8.90 14.17 16.90
CA GLU A 137 10.13 14.89 17.18
C GLU A 137 10.81 15.30 15.86
N ASP A 138 11.83 16.13 15.93
CA ASP A 138 12.63 16.54 14.77
C ASP A 138 13.24 15.35 13.99
N ARG A 139 13.43 14.23 14.69
CA ARG A 139 13.96 12.98 14.15
C ARG A 139 12.88 12.00 13.67
N THR A 140 11.62 12.35 13.73
CA THR A 140 10.54 11.54 13.14
C THR A 140 10.61 11.60 11.61
N ARG A 141 10.77 10.46 10.97
CA ARG A 141 10.91 10.35 9.51
C ARG A 141 9.70 9.77 8.82
N LEU A 142 8.92 8.95 9.50
CA LEU A 142 7.79 8.25 8.91
C LEU A 142 6.68 8.06 9.94
N LEU A 143 5.45 8.25 9.49
CA LEU A 143 4.23 7.83 10.15
C LEU A 143 3.55 6.80 9.24
N ALA A 144 3.47 5.54 9.69
CA ALA A 144 2.87 4.45 8.92
C ALA A 144 1.64 3.92 9.67
N ILE A 145 0.46 4.36 9.24
CA ILE A 145 -0.83 4.00 9.86
C ILE A 145 -1.83 3.55 8.80
N THR A 146 -2.69 2.60 9.19
CA THR A 146 -3.84 2.17 8.40
C THR A 146 -5.07 2.94 8.86
N SER A 147 -5.70 3.68 7.95
CA SER A 147 -6.92 4.45 8.27
C SER A 147 -8.18 3.58 8.30
N HIS A 148 -8.12 2.40 7.71
CA HIS A 148 -9.22 1.45 7.57
C HIS A 148 -8.74 0.07 7.99
N TYR A 149 -8.97 -0.26 9.24
CA TYR A 149 -8.88 -1.61 9.74
C TYR A 149 -10.28 -2.15 9.99
N TYR A 150 -10.47 -3.24 10.67
CA TYR A 150 -11.76 -3.92 10.89
C TYR A 150 -12.89 -3.06 11.50
N THR A 151 -12.62 -1.85 11.92
CA THR A 151 -13.56 -0.95 12.60
C THR A 151 -14.20 0.09 11.71
N SER A 152 -13.79 0.20 10.44
CA SER A 152 -14.45 1.15 9.54
C SER A 152 -15.83 0.61 9.17
N PRO A 153 -16.93 1.25 9.58
CA PRO A 153 -18.26 0.84 9.14
C PRO A 153 -18.27 0.93 7.60
N SER A 154 -18.70 -0.16 6.96
CA SER A 154 -18.98 -0.13 5.53
C SER A 154 -19.80 1.13 5.20
N PRO A 155 -19.54 1.83 4.10
CA PRO A 155 -20.38 2.96 3.66
C PRO A 155 -21.87 2.62 3.61
N ARG A 156 -22.23 1.35 3.52
CA ARG A 156 -23.61 0.83 3.57
C ARG A 156 -24.18 0.78 5.00
N ALA A 157 -23.38 0.84 6.03
CA ALA A 157 -23.87 0.84 7.42
C ALA A 157 -24.26 2.24 7.93
N LYS A 158 -24.05 3.29 7.12
CA LYS A 158 -24.46 4.67 7.43
C LYS A 158 -25.70 5.13 6.66
N GLY A 159 -26.41 4.22 6.04
CA GLY A 159 -27.62 4.51 5.28
C GLY A 159 -28.87 3.96 5.97
N GLU A 160 -29.20 4.48 7.14
CA GLU A 160 -30.56 4.52 7.70
C GLU A 160 -30.67 5.72 8.62
#